data_f0d49ba5b51a8b37f6486b4bb2160d1f
#
_entry.id   f0d49ba5b51a8b37f6486b4bb2160d1f
#
_cell.length_a   1.000
_cell.length_b   1.000
_cell.length_c   1.000
_cell.angle_alpha   90.00
_cell.angle_beta   90.00
_cell.angle_gamma   90.00
#
_symmetry.space_group_name_H-M   'P 1'
#
loop_
_entity.id
_entity.type
_entity.pdbx_description
1 polymer ?
#
loop_
_entity_poly.entity_id
_entity_poly.type
_entity_poly.pdbx_seq_one_letter_code
_entity_poly.pdbx_strand_id
1 'polypeptide(L)'
;RVIFHNEKRLRKQVMAFKDKGKSVHIQEVRDQAEECEYVVSELAKKLQEGWKPCEIAVLYRAGIHARMLTEMLKDRQIFFQMKEYVPNFYKHFIVKDMLAYMQLAMGKRDRHLFLLICNRPVRYLARNAMSGEKISFEDLRRFYCDKEWMQDIIDQFDIDIRMIQNMAPYAAVQYIRKRIGYDDFLKKYCEEKGIPLQQCMSCISGLYDFF
;
A
#
# COMPACT_ATOMS: atom_id res chain seq x y z
N ARG A 1 -6.67 14.25 -29.84
CA ARG A 1 -6.62 15.68 -29.43
C ARG A 1 -6.10 15.84 -28.00
N VAL A 2 -6.51 15.03 -27.00
CA VAL A 2 -6.06 15.15 -25.60
C VAL A 2 -4.53 15.13 -25.45
N ILE A 3 -3.85 14.28 -26.20
CA ILE A 3 -2.39 14.15 -26.18
C ILE A 3 -1.67 15.41 -26.74
N PHE A 4 -2.34 16.24 -27.54
CA PHE A 4 -1.73 17.43 -28.14
C PHE A 4 -1.50 18.58 -27.14
N HIS A 5 -2.20 18.58 -26.02
CA HIS A 5 -2.04 19.59 -24.95
C HIS A 5 -0.86 19.32 -24.00
N ASN A 6 -0.18 18.18 -24.12
CA ASN A 6 1.00 17.88 -23.32
C ASN A 6 2.28 18.36 -24.04
N GLU A 7 2.83 19.49 -23.63
CA GLU A 7 4.03 20.12 -24.21
C GLU A 7 5.31 19.28 -24.02
N LYS A 8 5.38 18.47 -22.95
CA LYS A 8 6.54 17.60 -22.62
C LYS A 8 6.47 16.21 -23.27
N ARG A 9 5.66 16.01 -24.27
CA ARG A 9 5.53 14.71 -24.97
C ARG A 9 6.60 14.49 -26.04
N LEU A 10 6.94 13.22 -26.27
CA LEU A 10 7.63 12.83 -27.50
C LEU A 10 6.68 13.00 -28.70
N ARG A 11 7.12 13.70 -29.74
CA ARG A 11 6.34 13.88 -31.00
C ARG A 11 6.19 12.51 -31.69
N LYS A 12 5.00 11.92 -31.61
CA LYS A 12 4.62 10.69 -32.34
C LYS A 12 3.41 10.99 -33.22
N GLN A 13 3.43 10.53 -34.45
CA GLN A 13 2.23 10.46 -35.28
C GLN A 13 1.53 9.15 -34.95
N VAL A 14 0.37 9.27 -34.29
CA VAL A 14 -0.50 8.12 -34.00
C VAL A 14 -1.55 8.06 -35.09
N MET A 15 -1.52 6.98 -35.86
CA MET A 15 -2.53 6.69 -36.88
C MET A 15 -3.42 5.55 -36.40
N ALA A 16 -4.71 5.65 -36.72
CA ALA A 16 -5.64 4.55 -36.44
C ALA A 16 -5.35 3.39 -37.41
N PHE A 17 -5.25 2.18 -36.85
CA PHE A 17 -5.07 0.95 -37.64
C PHE A 17 -6.42 0.41 -38.18
N LYS A 18 -7.51 0.66 -37.47
CA LYS A 18 -8.86 0.24 -37.83
C LYS A 18 -9.68 1.44 -38.30
N ASP A 19 -10.75 1.16 -39.02
CA ASP A 19 -11.75 2.16 -39.42
C ASP A 19 -12.39 2.85 -38.21
N LYS A 20 -13.09 3.97 -38.47
CA LYS A 20 -13.75 4.76 -37.43
C LYS A 20 -14.80 3.91 -36.71
N GLY A 21 -14.58 3.64 -35.45
CA GLY A 21 -15.50 2.92 -34.56
C GLY A 21 -16.60 3.83 -33.99
N LYS A 22 -17.29 3.32 -32.96
CA LYS A 22 -18.27 4.10 -32.18
C LYS A 22 -17.61 5.31 -31.51
N SER A 23 -18.38 6.34 -31.22
CA SER A 23 -17.90 7.51 -30.47
C SER A 23 -17.44 7.12 -29.05
N VAL A 24 -16.47 7.86 -28.53
CA VAL A 24 -16.01 7.69 -27.15
C VAL A 24 -17.12 8.09 -26.20
N HIS A 25 -17.41 7.25 -25.23
CA HIS A 25 -18.31 7.54 -24.13
C HIS A 25 -17.51 7.98 -22.92
N ILE A 26 -17.97 9.01 -22.21
CA ILE A 26 -17.38 9.50 -20.97
C ILE A 26 -18.44 9.34 -19.89
N GLN A 27 -18.07 8.66 -18.80
CA GLN A 27 -18.93 8.48 -17.63
C GLN A 27 -18.29 9.17 -16.44
N GLU A 28 -19.04 10.04 -15.77
CA GLU A 28 -18.65 10.59 -14.48
C GLU A 28 -19.22 9.72 -13.36
N VAL A 29 -18.42 9.51 -12.33
CA VAL A 29 -18.74 8.69 -11.15
C VAL A 29 -18.28 9.41 -9.89
N ARG A 30 -18.87 9.07 -8.75
CA ARG A 30 -18.61 9.77 -7.48
C ARG A 30 -17.30 9.32 -6.81
N ASP A 31 -17.00 8.03 -6.93
CA ASP A 31 -15.87 7.42 -6.24
C ASP A 31 -15.34 6.20 -7.00
N GLN A 32 -14.26 5.62 -6.51
CA GLN A 32 -13.60 4.47 -7.12
C GLN A 32 -14.48 3.21 -7.10
N ALA A 33 -15.35 3.05 -6.09
CA ALA A 33 -16.23 1.89 -6.01
C ALA A 33 -17.28 1.94 -7.13
N GLU A 34 -17.89 3.10 -7.36
CA GLU A 34 -18.82 3.32 -8.46
C GLU A 34 -18.13 3.19 -9.83
N GLU A 35 -16.87 3.65 -9.95
CA GLU A 35 -16.07 3.45 -11.17
C GLU A 35 -15.90 1.96 -11.47
N CYS A 36 -15.50 1.17 -10.48
CA CYS A 36 -15.31 -0.27 -10.64
C CYS A 36 -16.63 -0.99 -10.97
N GLU A 37 -17.73 -0.65 -10.28
CA GLU A 37 -19.06 -1.20 -10.58
C GLU A 37 -19.47 -0.90 -12.03
N TYR A 38 -19.31 0.34 -12.47
CA TYR A 38 -19.61 0.72 -13.85
C TYR A 38 -18.79 -0.09 -14.84
N VAL A 39 -17.48 -0.16 -14.65
CA VAL A 39 -16.58 -0.91 -15.54
C VAL A 39 -16.97 -2.40 -15.59
N VAL A 40 -17.22 -3.01 -14.43
CA VAL A 40 -17.61 -4.43 -14.37
C VAL A 40 -18.96 -4.67 -15.04
N SER A 41 -19.91 -3.74 -14.89
CA SER A 41 -21.22 -3.84 -15.56
C SER A 41 -21.10 -3.76 -17.08
N GLU A 42 -20.26 -2.85 -17.58
CA GLU A 42 -20.01 -2.72 -19.03
C GLU A 42 -19.27 -3.95 -19.60
N LEU A 43 -18.31 -4.51 -18.84
CA LEU A 43 -17.64 -5.77 -19.21
C LEU A 43 -18.65 -6.91 -19.29
N ALA A 44 -19.54 -7.06 -18.30
CA ALA A 44 -20.56 -8.10 -18.29
C ALA A 44 -21.50 -7.97 -19.52
N LYS A 45 -21.95 -6.76 -19.86
CA LYS A 45 -22.76 -6.50 -21.05
C LYS A 45 -22.02 -6.91 -22.33
N LYS A 46 -20.73 -6.55 -22.45
CA LYS A 46 -19.94 -6.93 -23.63
C LYS A 46 -19.79 -8.43 -23.77
N LEU A 47 -19.56 -9.14 -22.69
CA LEU A 47 -19.50 -10.61 -22.69
C LEU A 47 -20.84 -11.23 -23.10
N GLN A 48 -21.97 -10.68 -22.63
CA GLN A 48 -23.31 -11.11 -23.04
C GLN A 48 -23.60 -10.81 -24.51
N GLU A 49 -23.07 -9.73 -25.09
CA GLU A 49 -23.10 -9.40 -26.50
C GLU A 49 -22.25 -10.35 -27.36
N GLY A 50 -21.52 -11.30 -26.74
CA GLY A 50 -20.70 -12.30 -27.43
C GLY A 50 -19.24 -11.89 -27.66
N TRP A 51 -18.79 -10.80 -27.06
CA TRP A 51 -17.37 -10.42 -27.11
C TRP A 51 -16.51 -11.41 -26.33
N LYS A 52 -15.36 -11.75 -26.88
CA LYS A 52 -14.39 -12.60 -26.16
C LYS A 52 -13.58 -11.75 -25.18
N PRO A 53 -13.19 -12.27 -23.99
CA PRO A 53 -12.38 -11.53 -23.04
C PRO A 53 -11.07 -10.98 -23.64
N CYS A 54 -10.45 -11.67 -24.56
CA CYS A 54 -9.23 -11.24 -25.25
C CYS A 54 -9.42 -10.04 -26.20
N GLU A 55 -10.64 -9.68 -26.52
CA GLU A 55 -10.98 -8.53 -27.35
C GLU A 55 -11.23 -7.26 -26.54
N ILE A 56 -11.29 -7.39 -25.21
CA ILE A 56 -11.58 -6.29 -24.29
C ILE A 56 -10.32 -5.96 -23.48
N ALA A 57 -10.01 -4.68 -23.38
CA ALA A 57 -8.90 -4.22 -22.56
C ALA A 57 -9.36 -3.06 -21.65
N VAL A 58 -8.95 -3.13 -20.37
CA VAL A 58 -9.12 -2.04 -19.42
C VAL A 58 -7.74 -1.41 -19.18
N LEU A 59 -7.65 -0.10 -19.40
CA LEU A 59 -6.42 0.66 -19.22
C LEU A 59 -6.52 1.53 -17.96
N TYR A 60 -5.49 1.51 -17.13
CA TYR A 60 -5.40 2.32 -15.92
C TYR A 60 -4.01 2.95 -15.81
N ARG A 61 -3.93 4.05 -15.07
CA ARG A 61 -2.68 4.82 -14.95
C ARG A 61 -1.67 4.15 -14.00
N ALA A 62 -2.13 3.58 -12.90
CA ALA A 62 -1.27 2.96 -11.88
C ALA A 62 -1.92 1.69 -11.34
N GLY A 63 -1.09 0.68 -11.01
CA GLY A 63 -1.56 -0.63 -10.57
C GLY A 63 -2.45 -0.62 -9.32
N ILE A 64 -2.32 0.41 -8.48
CA ILE A 64 -3.17 0.55 -7.29
C ILE A 64 -4.65 0.71 -7.67
N HIS A 65 -4.96 1.41 -8.78
CA HIS A 65 -6.33 1.59 -9.25
C HIS A 65 -6.97 0.29 -9.77
N ALA A 66 -6.15 -0.66 -10.21
CA ALA A 66 -6.63 -1.94 -10.72
C ALA A 66 -7.06 -2.92 -9.61
N ARG A 67 -6.67 -2.69 -8.35
CA ARG A 67 -6.85 -3.66 -7.28
C ARG A 67 -8.34 -3.93 -7.00
N MET A 68 -9.12 -2.90 -6.70
CA MET A 68 -10.55 -3.05 -6.42
C MET A 68 -11.27 -3.68 -7.62
N LEU A 69 -10.95 -3.24 -8.82
CA LEU A 69 -11.51 -3.83 -10.05
C LEU A 69 -11.19 -5.33 -10.16
N THR A 70 -9.94 -5.73 -9.89
CA THR A 70 -9.55 -7.15 -9.98
C THR A 70 -10.22 -8.02 -8.90
N GLU A 71 -10.46 -7.49 -7.71
CA GLU A 71 -11.24 -8.16 -6.65
C GLU A 71 -12.69 -8.35 -7.11
N MET A 72 -13.35 -7.28 -7.60
CA MET A 72 -14.72 -7.36 -8.09
C MET A 72 -14.89 -8.30 -9.31
N LEU A 73 -13.90 -8.36 -10.22
CA LEU A 73 -13.91 -9.29 -11.35
C LEU A 73 -13.82 -10.75 -10.87
N LYS A 74 -13.02 -11.04 -9.83
CA LYS A 74 -12.92 -12.36 -9.21
C LYS A 74 -14.25 -12.77 -8.55
N ASP A 75 -14.83 -11.87 -7.77
CA ASP A 75 -16.11 -12.10 -7.07
C ASP A 75 -17.23 -12.41 -8.05
N ARG A 76 -17.22 -11.79 -9.22
CA ARG A 76 -18.17 -12.05 -10.30
C ARG A 76 -17.75 -13.16 -11.27
N GLN A 77 -16.63 -13.85 -10.98
CA GLN A 77 -16.09 -14.95 -11.79
C GLN A 77 -15.81 -14.55 -13.25
N ILE A 78 -15.45 -13.29 -13.50
CA ILE A 78 -15.05 -12.80 -14.81
C ILE A 78 -13.55 -13.05 -14.98
N PHE A 79 -13.18 -13.88 -15.96
CA PHE A 79 -11.78 -14.18 -16.25
C PHE A 79 -11.08 -12.98 -16.86
N PHE A 80 -9.88 -12.66 -16.34
CA PHE A 80 -9.04 -11.58 -16.86
C PHE A 80 -7.57 -11.98 -16.78
N GLN A 81 -6.76 -11.31 -17.59
CA GLN A 81 -5.29 -11.40 -17.54
C GLN A 81 -4.72 -10.00 -17.32
N MET A 82 -3.82 -9.88 -16.35
CA MET A 82 -3.07 -8.64 -16.16
C MET A 82 -1.77 -8.68 -16.98
N LYS A 83 -1.53 -7.62 -17.77
CA LYS A 83 -0.30 -7.49 -18.56
C LYS A 83 0.91 -7.19 -17.68
N GLU A 84 0.70 -6.46 -16.59
CA GLU A 84 1.72 -6.16 -15.60
C GLU A 84 1.38 -6.84 -14.28
N TYR A 85 2.39 -7.37 -13.61
CA TYR A 85 2.22 -7.88 -12.27
C TYR A 85 1.92 -6.70 -11.32
N VAL A 86 0.71 -6.63 -10.80
CA VAL A 86 0.39 -5.74 -9.68
C VAL A 86 0.94 -6.40 -8.42
N PRO A 87 1.98 -5.83 -7.80
CA PRO A 87 2.51 -6.40 -6.57
C PRO A 87 1.40 -6.53 -5.54
N ASN A 88 1.34 -7.68 -4.88
CA ASN A 88 0.38 -7.87 -3.80
C ASN A 88 0.60 -6.76 -2.76
N PHE A 89 -0.38 -5.90 -2.61
CA PHE A 89 -0.38 -4.75 -1.70
C PHE A 89 0.08 -5.13 -0.28
N TYR A 90 -0.40 -6.28 0.24
CA TYR A 90 -0.02 -6.79 1.55
C TYR A 90 1.44 -7.28 1.64
N LYS A 91 2.11 -7.49 0.49
CA LYS A 91 3.54 -7.83 0.45
C LYS A 91 4.43 -6.59 0.46
N HIS A 92 3.88 -5.39 0.24
CA HIS A 92 4.65 -4.16 0.29
C HIS A 92 5.18 -3.91 1.71
N PHE A 93 6.45 -3.52 1.83
CA PHE A 93 7.08 -3.40 3.15
C PHE A 93 6.37 -2.38 4.07
N ILE A 94 5.90 -1.26 3.53
CA ILE A 94 5.15 -0.23 4.27
C ILE A 94 3.89 -0.83 4.91
N VAL A 95 3.13 -1.61 4.13
CA VAL A 95 1.91 -2.26 4.62
C VAL A 95 2.24 -3.28 5.70
N LYS A 96 3.29 -4.09 5.50
CA LYS A 96 3.78 -5.04 6.51
C LYS A 96 4.21 -4.34 7.80
N ASP A 97 4.89 -3.19 7.70
CA ASP A 97 5.31 -2.42 8.86
C ASP A 97 4.09 -1.89 9.64
N MET A 98 3.10 -1.29 8.95
CA MET A 98 1.86 -0.82 9.58
C MET A 98 1.11 -1.96 10.29
N LEU A 99 0.96 -3.10 9.61
CA LEU A 99 0.34 -4.29 10.20
C LEU A 99 1.15 -4.85 11.37
N ALA A 100 2.48 -4.81 11.31
CA ALA A 100 3.33 -5.26 12.42
C ALA A 100 3.14 -4.38 13.67
N TYR A 101 3.08 -3.05 13.52
CA TYR A 101 2.74 -2.13 14.61
C TYR A 101 1.40 -2.49 15.26
N MET A 102 0.36 -2.66 14.45
CA MET A 102 -0.98 -3.02 14.94
C MET A 102 -1.00 -4.39 15.61
N GLN A 103 -0.32 -5.38 15.04
CA GLN A 103 -0.26 -6.73 15.64
C GLN A 103 0.48 -6.76 16.97
N LEU A 104 1.56 -5.98 17.13
CA LEU A 104 2.23 -5.80 18.42
C LEU A 104 1.31 -5.10 19.43
N ALA A 105 0.55 -4.08 19.00
CA ALA A 105 -0.44 -3.40 19.84
C ALA A 105 -1.56 -4.36 20.30
N MET A 106 -1.96 -5.31 19.44
CA MET A 106 -2.91 -6.38 19.79
C MET A 106 -2.32 -7.47 20.70
N GLY A 107 -1.08 -7.30 21.18
CA GLY A 107 -0.44 -8.22 22.12
C GLY A 107 0.36 -9.34 21.48
N LYS A 108 0.47 -9.43 20.14
CA LYS A 108 1.39 -10.39 19.52
C LYS A 108 2.84 -10.03 19.88
N ARG A 109 3.67 -11.05 20.08
CA ARG A 109 5.06 -10.90 20.53
C ARG A 109 6.06 -11.69 19.68
N ASP A 110 5.64 -12.05 18.47
CA ASP A 110 6.49 -12.83 17.56
C ASP A 110 7.72 -12.02 17.13
N ARG A 111 8.88 -12.65 17.21
CA ARG A 111 10.18 -12.06 16.86
C ARG A 111 10.18 -11.35 15.49
N HIS A 112 9.53 -11.95 14.48
CA HIS A 112 9.51 -11.40 13.13
C HIS A 112 8.83 -10.03 13.07
N LEU A 113 7.79 -9.77 13.88
CA LEU A 113 7.11 -8.48 13.96
C LEU A 113 8.03 -7.39 14.50
N PHE A 114 8.77 -7.70 15.57
CA PHE A 114 9.77 -6.77 16.10
C PHE A 114 10.84 -6.47 15.06
N LEU A 115 11.39 -7.48 14.40
CA LEU A 115 12.44 -7.29 13.39
C LEU A 115 12.00 -6.46 12.19
N LEU A 116 10.69 -6.44 11.86
CA LEU A 116 10.18 -5.58 10.80
C LEU A 116 10.27 -4.09 11.17
N ILE A 117 9.93 -3.72 12.40
CA ILE A 117 9.69 -2.33 12.78
C ILE A 117 10.64 -1.78 13.83
N CYS A 118 11.49 -2.59 14.45
CA CYS A 118 12.38 -2.16 15.56
C CYS A 118 13.24 -0.94 15.19
N ASN A 119 13.66 -0.83 13.92
CA ASN A 119 14.44 0.29 13.39
C ASN A 119 13.73 1.04 12.24
N ARG A 120 12.40 1.10 12.28
CA ARG A 120 11.57 1.85 11.33
C ARG A 120 10.49 2.66 12.04
N PRO A 121 10.82 3.87 12.54
CA PRO A 121 12.07 4.64 12.42
C PRO A 121 13.25 4.06 13.20
N VAL A 122 14.43 4.63 12.96
CA VAL A 122 15.69 4.17 13.54
C VAL A 122 15.65 4.29 15.07
N ARG A 123 15.93 3.17 15.77
CA ARG A 123 16.00 3.05 17.23
C ARG A 123 17.29 2.39 17.71
N TYR A 124 18.19 2.03 16.79
CA TYR A 124 19.47 1.36 17.08
C TYR A 124 19.33 0.03 17.82
N LEU A 125 18.19 -0.62 17.72
CA LEU A 125 17.98 -1.93 18.32
C LEU A 125 18.70 -3.02 17.52
N ALA A 126 19.59 -3.75 18.18
CA ALA A 126 20.38 -4.79 17.56
C ALA A 126 19.57 -6.11 17.44
N ARG A 127 19.80 -6.88 16.38
CA ARG A 127 19.08 -8.13 16.15
C ARG A 127 19.31 -9.20 17.22
N ASN A 128 20.49 -9.18 17.85
CA ASN A 128 20.85 -10.10 18.92
C ASN A 128 20.10 -9.83 20.23
N ALA A 129 19.59 -8.59 20.43
CA ALA A 129 18.68 -8.28 21.54
C ALA A 129 17.31 -9.00 21.40
N MET A 130 17.04 -9.54 20.22
CA MET A 130 15.79 -10.21 19.85
C MET A 130 16.06 -11.66 19.42
N SER A 131 16.67 -12.47 20.28
CA SER A 131 17.12 -13.84 19.96
C SER A 131 16.02 -14.91 20.15
N GLY A 132 15.00 -14.67 21.01
CA GLY A 132 13.91 -15.59 21.27
C GLY A 132 12.86 -15.64 20.15
N GLU A 133 12.01 -16.65 20.12
CA GLU A 133 10.86 -16.72 19.20
C GLU A 133 9.81 -15.64 19.49
N LYS A 134 9.59 -15.38 20.76
CA LYS A 134 8.75 -14.29 21.27
C LYS A 134 9.64 -13.27 21.98
N ILE A 135 9.35 -12.00 21.78
CA ILE A 135 10.11 -10.89 22.35
C ILE A 135 9.18 -10.05 23.20
N SER A 136 9.63 -9.73 24.42
CA SER A 136 8.99 -8.74 25.27
C SER A 136 9.83 -7.46 25.34
N PHE A 137 9.18 -6.34 25.70
CA PHE A 137 9.91 -5.11 25.99
C PHE A 137 10.84 -5.27 27.22
N GLU A 138 10.47 -6.16 28.16
CA GLU A 138 11.28 -6.49 29.32
C GLU A 138 12.60 -7.19 28.94
N ASP A 139 12.56 -8.07 27.93
CA ASP A 139 13.78 -8.72 27.40
C ASP A 139 14.71 -7.68 26.77
N LEU A 140 14.15 -6.71 26.06
CA LEU A 140 14.92 -5.60 25.49
C LEU A 140 15.54 -4.73 26.58
N ARG A 141 14.78 -4.35 27.62
CA ARG A 141 15.29 -3.58 28.78
C ARG A 141 16.43 -4.34 29.46
N ARG A 142 16.27 -5.65 29.67
CA ARG A 142 17.30 -6.48 30.30
C ARG A 142 18.56 -6.57 29.45
N PHE A 143 18.43 -6.68 28.14
CA PHE A 143 19.59 -6.73 27.23
C PHE A 143 20.39 -5.44 27.23
N TYR A 144 19.73 -4.30 27.38
CA TYR A 144 20.36 -2.96 27.38
C TYR A 144 20.43 -2.33 28.77
N CYS A 145 20.48 -3.14 29.84
CA CYS A 145 20.44 -2.63 31.22
C CYS A 145 21.58 -1.69 31.58
N ASP A 146 22.69 -1.76 30.85
CA ASP A 146 23.90 -0.92 30.98
C ASP A 146 23.83 0.38 30.19
N LYS A 147 22.75 0.65 29.43
CA LYS A 147 22.62 1.79 28.51
C LYS A 147 21.36 2.59 28.77
N GLU A 148 21.47 3.61 29.64
CA GLU A 148 20.32 4.43 30.04
C GLU A 148 19.57 5.03 28.84
N TRP A 149 20.27 5.60 27.86
CA TRP A 149 19.66 6.17 26.67
C TRP A 149 18.85 5.13 25.82
N MET A 150 19.24 3.85 25.89
CA MET A 150 18.49 2.78 25.22
C MET A 150 17.23 2.41 25.99
N GLN A 151 17.25 2.52 27.34
CA GLN A 151 16.05 2.33 28.15
C GLN A 151 14.97 3.33 27.76
N ASP A 152 15.31 4.61 27.63
CA ASP A 152 14.39 5.66 27.20
C ASP A 152 13.77 5.35 25.82
N ILE A 153 14.59 4.89 24.87
CA ILE A 153 14.12 4.51 23.52
C ILE A 153 13.16 3.30 23.57
N ILE A 154 13.47 2.31 24.40
CA ILE A 154 12.65 1.11 24.56
C ILE A 154 11.32 1.47 25.26
N ASP A 155 11.37 2.32 26.26
CA ASP A 155 10.20 2.79 26.99
C ASP A 155 9.27 3.60 26.09
N GLN A 156 9.83 4.51 25.28
CA GLN A 156 9.04 5.24 24.28
C GLN A 156 8.41 4.28 23.27
N PHE A 157 9.15 3.27 22.80
CA PHE A 157 8.59 2.29 21.87
C PHE A 157 7.46 1.45 22.50
N ASP A 158 7.60 1.03 23.76
CA ASP A 158 6.55 0.31 24.50
C ASP A 158 5.30 1.20 24.68
N ILE A 159 5.50 2.47 25.08
CA ILE A 159 4.41 3.47 25.17
C ILE A 159 3.70 3.62 23.85
N ASP A 160 4.43 3.80 22.74
CA ASP A 160 3.85 3.96 21.42
C ASP A 160 2.98 2.76 21.01
N ILE A 161 3.44 1.54 21.29
CA ILE A 161 2.67 0.31 21.02
C ILE A 161 1.39 0.26 21.88
N ARG A 162 1.46 0.63 23.16
CA ARG A 162 0.27 0.68 24.04
C ARG A 162 -0.73 1.75 23.61
N MET A 163 -0.24 2.91 23.12
CA MET A 163 -1.12 3.97 22.61
C MET A 163 -1.92 3.51 21.39
N ILE A 164 -1.28 2.78 20.47
CA ILE A 164 -1.94 2.23 19.27
C ILE A 164 -3.06 1.26 19.65
N GLN A 165 -2.93 0.49 20.74
CA GLN A 165 -3.87 -0.55 21.15
C GLN A 165 -5.32 -0.07 21.23
N ASN A 166 -5.53 1.17 21.67
CA ASN A 166 -6.85 1.74 21.90
C ASN A 166 -7.34 2.65 20.77
N MET A 167 -6.60 2.68 19.63
CA MET A 167 -6.93 3.53 18.49
C MET A 167 -7.71 2.76 17.42
N ALA A 168 -8.66 3.45 16.77
CA ALA A 168 -9.23 2.95 15.52
C ALA A 168 -8.13 2.81 14.46
N PRO A 169 -8.25 1.87 13.50
CA PRO A 169 -7.19 1.59 12.53
C PRO A 169 -6.67 2.83 11.78
N TYR A 170 -7.57 3.70 11.33
CA TYR A 170 -7.22 4.96 10.71
C TYR A 170 -6.34 5.85 11.61
N ALA A 171 -6.75 6.04 12.86
CA ALA A 171 -6.02 6.84 13.84
C ALA A 171 -4.67 6.21 14.19
N ALA A 172 -4.60 4.87 14.28
CA ALA A 172 -3.36 4.13 14.50
C ALA A 172 -2.34 4.39 13.39
N VAL A 173 -2.75 4.33 12.11
CA VAL A 173 -1.87 4.65 10.98
C VAL A 173 -1.39 6.09 11.06
N GLN A 174 -2.26 7.06 11.36
CA GLN A 174 -1.88 8.46 11.51
C GLN A 174 -0.88 8.67 12.66
N TYR A 175 -1.08 7.98 13.79
CA TYR A 175 -0.16 8.02 14.93
C TYR A 175 1.23 7.47 14.54
N ILE A 176 1.29 6.30 13.89
CA ILE A 176 2.54 5.70 13.42
C ILE A 176 3.28 6.66 12.47
N ARG A 177 2.56 7.26 11.54
CA ARG A 177 3.13 8.19 10.56
C ARG A 177 3.72 9.43 11.20
N LYS A 178 2.93 10.10 12.06
CA LYS A 178 3.23 11.45 12.53
C LYS A 178 3.94 11.48 13.88
N ARG A 179 3.46 10.70 14.87
CA ARG A 179 4.01 10.72 16.23
C ARG A 179 5.22 9.81 16.37
N ILE A 180 5.17 8.60 15.83
CA ILE A 180 6.32 7.69 15.84
C ILE A 180 7.40 8.15 14.84
N GLY A 181 7.03 8.95 13.82
CA GLY A 181 7.99 9.50 12.86
C GLY A 181 8.25 8.59 11.67
N TYR A 182 7.29 7.73 11.30
CA TYR A 182 7.45 6.83 10.17
C TYR A 182 7.54 7.59 8.82
N ASP A 183 6.85 8.74 8.69
CA ASP A 183 6.95 9.58 7.48
C ASP A 183 8.38 10.10 7.25
N ASP A 184 9.11 10.43 8.32
CA ASP A 184 10.50 10.91 8.21
C ASP A 184 11.46 9.76 7.87
N PHE A 185 11.18 8.56 8.40
CA PHE A 185 11.88 7.36 7.94
C PHE A 185 11.66 7.11 6.45
N LEU A 186 10.41 7.23 5.95
CA LEU A 186 10.11 7.03 4.53
C LEU A 186 10.79 8.06 3.63
N LYS A 187 10.87 9.33 4.04
CA LYS A 187 11.59 10.36 3.27
C LYS A 187 13.04 9.96 3.08
N LYS A 188 13.74 9.64 4.18
CA LYS A 188 15.15 9.20 4.14
C LYS A 188 15.33 7.95 3.28
N TYR A 189 14.46 6.95 3.45
CA TYR A 189 14.48 5.73 2.66
C TYR A 189 14.32 6.00 1.17
N CYS A 190 13.37 6.87 0.80
CA CYS A 190 13.13 7.23 -0.60
C CYS A 190 14.31 7.99 -1.21
N GLU A 191 14.92 8.91 -0.48
CA GLU A 191 16.13 9.64 -0.88
C GLU A 191 17.30 8.68 -1.13
N GLU A 192 17.58 7.77 -0.18
CA GLU A 192 18.66 6.78 -0.29
C GLU A 192 18.48 5.81 -1.46
N LYS A 193 17.23 5.46 -1.78
CA LYS A 193 16.89 4.51 -2.85
C LYS A 193 16.59 5.15 -4.20
N GLY A 194 16.53 6.47 -4.28
CA GLY A 194 16.13 7.19 -5.49
C GLY A 194 14.69 6.92 -5.92
N ILE A 195 13.78 6.63 -4.97
CA ILE A 195 12.38 6.33 -5.22
C ILE A 195 11.54 7.59 -4.97
N PRO A 196 10.59 7.93 -5.84
CA PRO A 196 9.69 9.04 -5.58
C PRO A 196 8.86 8.82 -4.30
N LEU A 197 8.91 9.77 -3.36
CA LEU A 197 8.17 9.70 -2.09
C LEU A 197 6.66 9.47 -2.32
N GLN A 198 6.10 10.03 -3.38
CA GLN A 198 4.69 9.89 -3.73
C GLN A 198 4.29 8.42 -3.96
N GLN A 199 5.20 7.59 -4.48
CA GLN A 199 4.97 6.16 -4.65
C GLN A 199 4.84 5.43 -3.31
N CYS A 200 5.65 5.79 -2.31
CA CYS A 200 5.55 5.25 -0.97
C CYS A 200 4.27 5.74 -0.26
N MET A 201 3.91 7.01 -0.44
CA MET A 201 2.71 7.59 0.17
C MET A 201 1.42 7.01 -0.41
N SER A 202 1.38 6.65 -1.69
CA SER A 202 0.21 5.99 -2.30
C SER A 202 -0.07 4.62 -1.69
N CYS A 203 0.96 3.90 -1.22
CA CYS A 203 0.77 2.64 -0.48
C CYS A 203 0.06 2.87 0.87
N ILE A 204 0.35 3.99 1.54
CA ILE A 204 -0.32 4.34 2.80
C ILE A 204 -1.76 4.79 2.53
N SER A 205 -1.97 5.57 1.48
CA SER A 205 -3.33 5.97 1.06
C SER A 205 -4.21 4.76 0.79
N GLY A 206 -3.67 3.74 0.10
CA GLY A 206 -4.38 2.49 -0.14
C GLY A 206 -4.71 1.69 1.13
N LEU A 207 -4.07 1.94 2.29
CA LEU A 207 -4.49 1.36 3.57
C LEU A 207 -5.77 1.97 4.11
N TYR A 208 -6.00 3.26 3.84
CA TYR A 208 -7.21 3.94 4.31
C TYR A 208 -8.47 3.47 3.60
N ASP A 209 -8.35 2.91 2.39
CA ASP A 209 -9.47 2.34 1.64
C ASP A 209 -10.01 1.05 2.29
N PHE A 210 -9.31 0.52 3.33
CA PHE A 210 -9.73 -0.68 4.08
C PHE A 210 -10.34 -0.39 5.44
N PHE A 211 -10.30 0.84 5.90
CA PHE A 211 -10.76 1.25 7.24
C PHE A 211 -11.96 2.18 7.17
#